data_0db03f55de54002fd7a55e2c1214d295
#
_entry.id   0db03f55de54002fd7a55e2c1214d295
#
_cell.length_a   1.000
_cell.length_b   1.000
_cell.length_c   1.000
_cell.angle_alpha   90.00
_cell.angle_beta   90.00
_cell.angle_gamma   90.00
#
_symmetry.space_group_name_H-M   'P 1'
#
loop_
_entity.id
_entity.type
_entity.pdbx_description
1 polymer ?
#
loop_
_entity_poly.entity_id
_entity_poly.type
_entity_poly.pdbx_seq_one_letter_code
_entity_poly.pdbx_strand_id
1 'polypeptide(L)'
;MPSDNSTYVKNLLMRRHGYPLWCPEPDYRSFEHHSDGVQIGDVGIITNDGRFDFLFNVFLATDHPVHHRPPPLFTLLDANELEISKLDNIHPAGGYISHAVQRSNQIRAGASVAAEMRQVVSSVTQTLTDFLHSMVPVGLEGSFQFSSTCSEGAVLILPDGASRTDLRNIKMLRDLAAKNASIWYDFARGPAGRDAPDGSLYLVTGFDKATRWGVSSIYSPSSSGDVTVKFTFLSAGSIEGSCEWTSAIHHSVGHRIGPGTRRLEGRLELSPWF
;
A
#
# COMPACT_ATOMS: atom_id res chain seq x y z
N MET A 1 -17.44 -4.83 -15.79
CA MET A 1 -16.07 -5.28 -15.50
C MET A 1 -15.84 -5.14 -14.01
N PRO A 2 -15.10 -6.06 -13.37
CA PRO A 2 -14.72 -5.86 -11.98
C PRO A 2 -13.87 -4.58 -11.86
N SER A 3 -13.94 -3.91 -10.71
CA SER A 3 -13.08 -2.75 -10.45
C SER A 3 -11.63 -3.21 -10.18
N ASP A 4 -10.67 -2.30 -10.38
CA ASP A 4 -9.26 -2.57 -10.05
C ASP A 4 -9.09 -2.98 -8.60
N ASN A 5 -9.77 -2.27 -7.67
CA ASN A 5 -9.80 -2.61 -6.25
C ASN A 5 -10.30 -4.05 -6.03
N SER A 6 -11.44 -4.43 -6.62
CA SER A 6 -12.00 -5.78 -6.41
C SER A 6 -11.08 -6.88 -6.92
N THR A 7 -10.44 -6.67 -8.07
CA THR A 7 -9.45 -7.60 -8.64
C THR A 7 -8.22 -7.71 -7.75
N TYR A 8 -7.69 -6.58 -7.28
CA TYR A 8 -6.53 -6.51 -6.41
C TYR A 8 -6.77 -7.22 -5.08
N VAL A 9 -7.86 -6.87 -4.38
CA VAL A 9 -8.22 -7.46 -3.09
C VAL A 9 -8.46 -8.97 -3.22
N LYS A 10 -9.28 -9.40 -4.18
CA LYS A 10 -9.57 -10.82 -4.45
C LYS A 10 -8.29 -11.65 -4.58
N ASN A 11 -7.32 -11.14 -5.33
CA ASN A 11 -6.08 -11.86 -5.61
C ASN A 11 -5.10 -11.85 -4.43
N LEU A 12 -4.92 -10.74 -3.74
CA LEU A 12 -3.91 -10.64 -2.68
C LEU A 12 -4.40 -11.11 -1.30
N LEU A 13 -5.71 -11.03 -1.02
CA LEU A 13 -6.27 -11.52 0.25
C LEU A 13 -5.94 -13.00 0.49
N MET A 14 -5.86 -13.80 -0.57
CA MET A 14 -5.47 -15.21 -0.49
C MET A 14 -4.03 -15.42 -0.01
N ARG A 15 -3.18 -14.41 -0.05
CA ARG A 15 -1.79 -14.47 0.42
C ARG A 15 -1.66 -14.35 1.94
N ARG A 16 -2.75 -14.01 2.65
CA ARG A 16 -2.85 -14.00 4.12
C ARG A 16 -1.88 -13.02 4.81
N HIS A 17 -1.57 -11.90 4.16
CA HIS A 17 -0.80 -10.81 4.74
C HIS A 17 -1.66 -9.70 5.38
N GLY A 18 -2.95 -9.92 5.54
CA GLY A 18 -3.93 -8.94 5.98
C GLY A 18 -4.85 -8.52 4.82
N TYR A 19 -5.67 -7.48 5.06
CA TYR A 19 -6.54 -6.92 4.03
C TYR A 19 -5.72 -5.94 3.15
N PRO A 20 -5.56 -6.20 1.84
CA PRO A 20 -4.76 -5.35 0.98
C PRO A 20 -5.57 -4.12 0.56
N LEU A 21 -5.17 -2.93 1.00
CA LEU A 21 -5.80 -1.68 0.61
C LEU A 21 -5.34 -1.28 -0.80
N TRP A 22 -6.30 -0.93 -1.68
CA TRP A 22 -6.01 -0.37 -2.99
C TRP A 22 -5.57 1.10 -2.92
N CYS A 23 -6.11 1.83 -1.94
CA CYS A 23 -5.76 3.19 -1.60
C CYS A 23 -5.28 3.24 -0.15
N PRO A 24 -4.01 2.91 0.12
CA PRO A 24 -3.51 2.78 1.49
C PRO A 24 -3.20 4.12 2.16
N GLU A 25 -3.24 5.23 1.43
CA GLU A 25 -2.97 6.56 1.97
C GLU A 25 -3.98 6.90 3.08
N PRO A 26 -3.51 7.47 4.21
CA PRO A 26 -4.37 7.92 5.29
C PRO A 26 -5.38 8.95 4.82
N ASP A 27 -6.55 8.98 5.46
CA ASP A 27 -7.53 10.02 5.24
C ASP A 27 -7.09 11.34 5.90
N TYR A 28 -7.29 12.47 5.21
CA TYR A 28 -6.85 13.81 5.64
C TYR A 28 -7.74 14.47 6.70
N ARG A 29 -8.48 13.70 7.50
CA ARG A 29 -9.48 14.24 8.43
C ARG A 29 -8.89 14.93 9.66
N SER A 30 -7.76 14.43 10.14
CA SER A 30 -7.00 15.09 11.20
C SER A 30 -5.52 15.00 10.90
N PHE A 31 -4.76 15.98 11.41
CA PHE A 31 -3.30 15.98 11.25
C PHE A 31 -2.66 14.75 11.89
N GLU A 32 -3.13 14.37 13.09
CA GLU A 32 -2.62 13.19 13.81
C GLU A 32 -2.90 11.89 13.06
N HIS A 33 -4.13 11.68 12.59
CA HIS A 33 -4.47 10.49 11.80
C HIS A 33 -3.74 10.44 10.47
N HIS A 34 -3.48 11.62 9.88
CA HIS A 34 -2.72 11.74 8.65
C HIS A 34 -1.23 11.40 8.85
N SER A 35 -0.63 11.81 9.99
CA SER A 35 0.76 11.53 10.29
C SER A 35 1.00 10.05 10.65
N ASP A 36 0.10 9.49 11.43
CA ASP A 36 0.27 8.16 12.02
C ASP A 36 -0.39 7.04 11.21
N GLY A 37 -1.37 7.38 10.37
CA GLY A 37 -2.14 6.41 9.61
C GLY A 37 -2.98 5.49 10.48
N VAL A 38 -3.31 4.32 9.96
CA VAL A 38 -4.11 3.30 10.65
C VAL A 38 -3.41 2.81 11.91
N GLN A 39 -4.17 2.71 13.03
CA GLN A 39 -3.69 2.27 14.34
C GLN A 39 -4.49 1.07 14.86
N ILE A 40 -3.89 0.29 15.78
CA ILE A 40 -4.64 -0.75 16.49
C ILE A 40 -5.80 -0.11 17.25
N GLY A 41 -6.98 -0.74 17.16
CA GLY A 41 -8.20 -0.21 17.78
C GLY A 41 -9.01 0.71 16.89
N ASP A 42 -8.53 1.08 15.70
CA ASP A 42 -9.33 1.83 14.75
C ASP A 42 -10.52 1.02 14.27
N VAL A 43 -11.68 1.65 14.27
CA VAL A 43 -12.91 1.12 13.68
C VAL A 43 -13.23 1.95 12.45
N GLY A 44 -13.50 1.28 11.35
CA GLY A 44 -13.77 1.94 10.08
C GLY A 44 -14.41 1.02 9.05
N ILE A 45 -14.56 1.54 7.85
CA ILE A 45 -15.17 0.86 6.70
C ILE A 45 -14.16 0.85 5.56
N ILE A 46 -14.11 -0.25 4.82
CA ILE A 46 -13.40 -0.25 3.53
C ILE A 46 -14.35 0.27 2.46
N THR A 47 -13.99 1.39 1.84
CA THR A 47 -14.76 2.02 0.78
C THR A 47 -14.65 1.28 -0.54
N ASN A 48 -15.56 1.58 -1.49
CA ASN A 48 -15.57 0.93 -2.81
C ASN A 48 -14.28 1.19 -3.62
N ASP A 49 -13.59 2.31 -3.35
CA ASP A 49 -12.30 2.64 -3.96
C ASP A 49 -11.09 2.02 -3.21
N GLY A 50 -11.35 1.20 -2.18
CA GLY A 50 -10.32 0.46 -1.46
C GLY A 50 -9.54 1.26 -0.43
N ARG A 51 -10.14 2.31 0.13
CA ARG A 51 -9.61 3.13 1.22
C ARG A 51 -10.19 2.70 2.55
N PHE A 52 -9.44 2.85 3.63
CA PHE A 52 -9.97 2.73 4.98
C PHE A 52 -10.58 4.06 5.42
N ASP A 53 -11.91 4.11 5.56
CA ASP A 53 -12.66 5.25 6.08
C ASP A 53 -12.79 5.11 7.61
N PHE A 54 -11.94 5.84 8.33
CA PHE A 54 -11.87 5.84 9.79
C PHE A 54 -13.13 6.44 10.41
N LEU A 55 -13.66 5.81 11.43
CA LEU A 55 -14.79 6.28 12.23
C LEU A 55 -14.39 6.72 13.63
N PHE A 56 -13.72 5.86 14.37
CA PHE A 56 -13.21 6.13 15.72
C PHE A 56 -12.18 5.07 16.16
N ASN A 57 -11.47 5.33 17.26
CA ASN A 57 -10.56 4.38 17.88
C ASN A 57 -11.06 3.99 19.29
N VAL A 58 -11.02 2.69 19.61
CA VAL A 58 -11.58 2.13 20.86
C VAL A 58 -10.73 2.39 22.12
N PHE A 59 -9.53 2.91 21.95
CA PHE A 59 -8.61 3.25 23.04
C PHE A 59 -8.60 4.75 23.34
N LEU A 60 -9.24 5.56 22.52
CA LEU A 60 -9.23 7.01 22.64
C LEU A 60 -10.54 7.51 23.26
N ALA A 61 -10.45 8.53 24.10
CA ALA A 61 -11.60 9.18 24.69
C ALA A 61 -12.55 9.72 23.62
N THR A 62 -13.84 9.78 23.91
CA THR A 62 -14.88 10.18 22.94
C THR A 62 -14.69 11.60 22.42
N ASP A 63 -14.07 12.48 23.21
CA ASP A 63 -13.75 13.87 22.88
C ASP A 63 -12.36 14.05 22.25
N HIS A 64 -11.65 12.95 21.96
CA HIS A 64 -10.33 13.02 21.34
C HIS A 64 -10.39 13.68 19.95
N PRO A 65 -9.47 14.61 19.63
CA PRO A 65 -9.51 15.40 18.39
C PRO A 65 -9.52 14.57 17.08
N VAL A 66 -8.99 13.36 17.13
CA VAL A 66 -9.00 12.44 15.96
C VAL A 66 -10.41 12.02 15.59
N HIS A 67 -11.34 12.03 16.53
CA HIS A 67 -12.73 11.69 16.28
C HIS A 67 -13.45 12.87 15.60
N HIS A 68 -13.82 12.71 14.35
CA HIS A 68 -14.61 13.73 13.64
C HIS A 68 -15.99 13.94 14.27
N ARG A 69 -16.55 12.87 14.85
CA ARG A 69 -17.79 12.89 15.65
C ARG A 69 -17.60 12.02 16.88
N PRO A 70 -18.15 12.42 18.03
CA PRO A 70 -18.05 11.59 19.23
C PRO A 70 -18.58 10.19 18.92
N PRO A 71 -17.81 9.13 19.16
CA PRO A 71 -18.29 7.76 19.00
C PRO A 71 -19.38 7.46 20.04
N PRO A 72 -20.15 6.37 19.84
CA PRO A 72 -21.12 5.94 20.83
C PRO A 72 -20.43 5.62 22.16
N LEU A 73 -21.17 5.75 23.26
CA LEU A 73 -20.66 5.39 24.57
C LEU A 73 -20.36 3.88 24.61
N PHE A 74 -19.13 3.54 24.83
CA PHE A 74 -18.67 2.18 25.13
C PHE A 74 -17.58 2.24 26.20
N THR A 75 -17.32 1.10 26.83
CA THR A 75 -16.23 1.02 27.81
C THR A 75 -14.91 1.12 27.07
N LEU A 76 -14.14 2.17 27.34
CA LEU A 76 -12.78 2.31 26.82
C LEU A 76 -11.93 1.14 27.31
N LEU A 77 -11.10 0.62 26.42
CA LEU A 77 -10.05 -0.32 26.80
C LEU A 77 -8.82 0.45 27.27
N ASP A 78 -8.11 -0.12 28.23
CA ASP A 78 -6.82 0.45 28.65
C ASP A 78 -5.75 0.09 27.62
N ALA A 79 -5.16 1.12 27.01
CA ALA A 79 -4.07 0.94 26.05
C ALA A 79 -2.82 0.31 26.68
N ASN A 80 -2.65 0.40 28.02
CA ASN A 80 -1.54 -0.26 28.72
C ASN A 80 -1.68 -1.79 28.79
N GLU A 81 -2.87 -2.32 28.55
CA GLU A 81 -3.11 -3.78 28.47
C GLU A 81 -2.77 -4.38 27.12
N LEU A 82 -2.34 -3.58 26.14
CA LEU A 82 -2.00 -4.05 24.79
C LEU A 82 -0.69 -4.84 24.78
N GLU A 83 -0.76 -6.08 24.37
CA GLU A 83 0.41 -6.91 24.06
C GLU A 83 0.78 -6.76 22.59
N ILE A 84 1.58 -5.74 22.27
CA ILE A 84 1.96 -5.42 20.90
C ILE A 84 3.21 -6.20 20.49
N SER A 85 3.15 -6.85 19.34
CA SER A 85 4.28 -7.43 18.63
C SER A 85 4.67 -6.53 17.47
N LYS A 86 5.95 -6.11 17.42
CA LYS A 86 6.50 -5.35 16.29
C LYS A 86 7.55 -6.20 15.60
N LEU A 87 7.48 -6.29 14.28
CA LEU A 87 8.42 -7.00 13.43
C LEU A 87 8.91 -6.01 12.37
N ASP A 88 10.12 -5.55 12.55
CA ASP A 88 10.79 -4.74 11.54
C ASP A 88 11.19 -5.63 10.36
N ASN A 89 11.04 -5.11 9.15
CA ASN A 89 11.41 -5.81 7.92
C ASN A 89 10.71 -7.16 7.70
N ILE A 90 9.44 -7.30 8.10
CA ILE A 90 8.64 -8.50 7.77
C ILE A 90 8.58 -8.69 6.25
N HIS A 91 8.62 -7.60 5.51
CA HIS A 91 8.85 -7.56 4.09
C HIS A 91 10.20 -6.88 3.86
N PRO A 92 11.20 -7.58 3.29
CA PRO A 92 12.50 -6.99 3.02
C PRO A 92 12.43 -5.89 1.95
N ALA A 93 13.40 -4.99 1.93
CA ALA A 93 13.52 -3.99 0.87
C ALA A 93 13.57 -4.67 -0.51
N GLY A 94 12.83 -4.13 -1.48
CA GLY A 94 12.62 -4.75 -2.78
C GLY A 94 11.68 -5.96 -2.76
N GLY A 95 10.99 -6.18 -1.63
CA GLY A 95 9.98 -7.22 -1.47
C GLY A 95 8.74 -6.96 -2.32
N TYR A 96 7.98 -8.02 -2.55
CA TYR A 96 6.68 -7.94 -3.24
C TYR A 96 5.76 -9.08 -2.82
N ILE A 97 4.46 -8.83 -2.91
CA ILE A 97 3.41 -9.83 -2.75
C ILE A 97 2.66 -9.91 -4.07
N SER A 98 2.53 -11.08 -4.67
CA SER A 98 1.88 -11.23 -5.97
C SER A 98 1.00 -12.48 -6.05
N HIS A 99 -0.02 -12.41 -6.92
CA HIS A 99 -0.82 -13.56 -7.33
C HIS A 99 -0.97 -13.56 -8.84
N ALA A 100 -0.70 -14.73 -9.46
CA ALA A 100 -0.74 -14.94 -10.90
C ALA A 100 0.16 -13.98 -11.73
N VAL A 101 1.16 -13.37 -11.07
CA VAL A 101 2.12 -12.45 -11.66
C VAL A 101 3.51 -12.88 -11.21
N GLN A 102 4.45 -12.96 -12.16
CA GLN A 102 5.82 -13.36 -11.91
C GLN A 102 6.77 -12.18 -12.12
N ARG A 103 7.74 -12.02 -11.24
CA ARG A 103 8.80 -11.05 -11.42
C ARG A 103 9.70 -11.51 -12.57
N SER A 104 9.84 -10.68 -13.60
CA SER A 104 10.80 -10.97 -14.67
C SER A 104 12.21 -10.56 -14.22
N ASN A 105 13.17 -11.45 -14.44
CA ASN A 105 14.57 -11.24 -14.02
C ASN A 105 15.35 -10.23 -14.90
N GLN A 106 14.68 -9.51 -15.78
CA GLN A 106 15.32 -8.52 -16.65
C GLN A 106 15.60 -7.20 -15.93
N ILE A 107 16.24 -7.24 -14.76
CA ILE A 107 16.66 -6.00 -14.13
C ILE A 107 18.10 -6.09 -13.68
N ARG A 108 18.94 -5.92 -14.65
CA ARG A 108 20.30 -5.36 -14.51
C ARG A 108 20.68 -4.58 -15.79
N ALA A 109 19.72 -3.93 -16.43
CA ALA A 109 19.99 -3.16 -17.64
C ALA A 109 20.97 -1.98 -17.37
N GLY A 110 20.98 -1.39 -16.19
CA GLY A 110 21.97 -0.36 -15.87
C GLY A 110 23.38 -0.89 -15.71
N ALA A 111 23.55 -2.07 -15.11
CA ALA A 111 24.87 -2.66 -14.91
C ALA A 111 25.37 -3.45 -16.15
N SER A 112 24.47 -4.10 -16.90
CA SER A 112 24.84 -4.83 -18.11
C SER A 112 25.12 -3.92 -19.30
N VAL A 113 24.33 -2.87 -19.49
CA VAL A 113 24.61 -1.85 -20.52
C VAL A 113 25.93 -1.13 -20.22
N ALA A 114 26.22 -0.83 -18.94
CA ALA A 114 27.51 -0.29 -18.54
C ALA A 114 28.65 -1.29 -18.70
N ALA A 115 28.43 -2.60 -18.54
CA ALA A 115 29.44 -3.63 -18.74
C ALA A 115 29.67 -3.91 -20.22
N GLU A 116 28.64 -3.98 -21.06
CA GLU A 116 28.77 -4.12 -22.51
C GLU A 116 29.35 -2.87 -23.16
N MET A 117 28.97 -1.65 -22.72
CA MET A 117 29.63 -0.42 -23.17
C MET A 117 31.07 -0.33 -22.69
N ARG A 118 31.43 -0.84 -21.48
CA ARG A 118 32.84 -0.92 -21.06
C ARG A 118 33.68 -1.82 -21.99
N GLN A 119 33.10 -2.88 -22.51
CA GLN A 119 33.80 -3.75 -23.46
C GLN A 119 34.01 -3.10 -24.84
N VAL A 120 33.09 -2.21 -25.26
CA VAL A 120 33.21 -1.45 -26.50
C VAL A 120 34.09 -0.20 -26.36
N VAL A 121 34.11 0.40 -25.16
CA VAL A 121 34.79 1.70 -24.88
C VAL A 121 36.23 1.52 -24.38
N SER A 122 36.71 0.28 -24.20
CA SER A 122 38.14 0.05 -23.84
C SER A 122 39.15 0.58 -24.86
N SER A 123 38.69 1.17 -25.97
CA SER A 123 39.52 1.77 -27.02
C SER A 123 39.36 3.28 -27.22
N VAL A 124 38.54 3.99 -26.41
CA VAL A 124 38.26 5.41 -26.61
C VAL A 124 38.32 6.18 -25.26
N THR A 125 39.32 6.98 -25.12
CA THR A 125 39.68 8.02 -24.13
C THR A 125 38.73 8.35 -22.96
N GLN A 126 39.37 8.58 -21.80
CA GLN A 126 38.87 8.90 -20.45
C GLN A 126 37.80 10.01 -20.39
N THR A 127 37.73 10.91 -21.34
CA THR A 127 36.75 12.01 -21.45
C THR A 127 35.32 11.54 -21.76
N LEU A 128 35.15 10.37 -22.40
CA LEU A 128 33.84 9.78 -22.66
C LEU A 128 33.28 9.07 -21.44
N THR A 129 34.16 8.59 -20.57
CA THR A 129 33.75 7.91 -19.32
C THR A 129 33.12 8.91 -18.34
N ASP A 130 33.63 10.11 -18.24
CA ASP A 130 33.10 11.18 -17.39
C ASP A 130 31.76 11.71 -17.94
N PHE A 131 31.60 11.78 -19.26
CA PHE A 131 30.36 12.18 -19.92
C PHE A 131 29.26 11.10 -19.74
N LEU A 132 29.60 9.82 -19.83
CA LEU A 132 28.66 8.72 -19.59
C LEU A 132 28.27 8.58 -18.12
N HIS A 133 29.16 8.91 -17.16
CA HIS A 133 28.81 8.98 -15.73
C HIS A 133 27.85 10.14 -15.44
N SER A 134 27.89 11.21 -16.22
CA SER A 134 26.93 12.33 -16.07
C SER A 134 25.57 12.05 -16.73
N MET A 135 25.48 11.07 -17.62
CA MET A 135 24.24 10.66 -18.28
C MET A 135 23.50 9.47 -17.65
N VAL A 136 24.14 8.75 -16.72
CA VAL A 136 23.39 7.80 -15.88
C VAL A 136 22.56 8.63 -14.92
N PRO A 137 21.23 8.59 -14.96
CA PRO A 137 20.42 9.31 -13.98
C PRO A 137 20.85 8.82 -12.59
N VAL A 138 21.59 9.64 -11.88
CA VAL A 138 21.90 9.46 -10.47
C VAL A 138 20.56 9.45 -9.79
N GLY A 139 20.08 8.26 -9.39
CA GLY A 139 18.84 8.19 -8.65
C GLY A 139 17.86 7.06 -9.00
N LEU A 140 18.16 6.16 -9.93
CA LEU A 140 17.32 4.97 -10.14
C LEU A 140 17.70 3.89 -9.12
N GLU A 141 16.95 3.77 -8.02
CA GLU A 141 17.21 2.76 -6.99
C GLU A 141 16.54 1.41 -7.25
N GLY A 142 15.45 1.37 -8.02
CA GLY A 142 14.79 0.11 -8.28
C GLY A 142 13.80 0.17 -9.43
N SER A 143 13.96 -0.77 -10.33
CA SER A 143 12.95 -1.08 -11.33
C SER A 143 12.43 -2.50 -11.06
N PHE A 144 11.10 -2.65 -11.04
CA PHE A 144 10.42 -3.90 -10.78
C PHE A 144 9.57 -4.22 -12.00
N GLN A 145 9.88 -5.30 -12.68
CA GLN A 145 9.11 -5.74 -13.82
C GLN A 145 8.42 -7.05 -13.51
N PHE A 146 7.15 -7.12 -13.82
CA PHE A 146 6.30 -8.28 -13.62
C PHE A 146 5.61 -8.66 -14.91
N SER A 147 5.47 -9.96 -15.15
CA SER A 147 4.73 -10.51 -16.28
C SER A 147 3.64 -11.45 -15.80
N SER A 148 2.54 -11.47 -16.52
CA SER A 148 1.46 -12.43 -16.32
C SER A 148 0.94 -12.94 -17.63
N THR A 149 0.60 -14.22 -17.67
CA THR A 149 -0.12 -14.88 -18.75
C THR A 149 -1.55 -15.22 -18.36
N CYS A 150 -1.95 -14.87 -17.13
CA CYS A 150 -3.27 -15.16 -16.57
C CYS A 150 -4.27 -14.05 -16.89
N SER A 151 -5.55 -14.40 -16.90
CA SER A 151 -6.64 -13.43 -17.08
C SER A 151 -6.81 -12.46 -15.92
N GLU A 152 -6.40 -12.84 -14.73
CA GLU A 152 -6.42 -11.99 -13.53
C GLU A 152 -5.11 -12.10 -12.78
N GLY A 153 -4.68 -10.99 -12.18
CA GLY A 153 -3.49 -10.96 -11.35
C GLY A 153 -3.39 -9.69 -10.53
N ALA A 154 -2.54 -9.72 -9.51
CA ALA A 154 -2.27 -8.56 -8.70
C ALA A 154 -0.86 -8.60 -8.13
N VAL A 155 -0.29 -7.42 -7.88
CA VAL A 155 1.01 -7.26 -7.24
C VAL A 155 1.01 -6.04 -6.32
N LEU A 156 1.64 -6.22 -5.16
CA LEU A 156 2.05 -5.18 -4.23
C LEU A 156 3.58 -5.18 -4.17
N ILE A 157 4.18 -4.02 -4.34
CA ILE A 157 5.63 -3.82 -4.33
C ILE A 157 6.00 -2.93 -3.17
N LEU A 158 7.05 -3.30 -2.47
CA LEU A 158 7.56 -2.63 -1.28
C LEU A 158 9.05 -2.30 -1.48
N PRO A 159 9.38 -1.18 -2.15
CA PRO A 159 10.77 -0.82 -2.47
C PRO A 159 11.67 -0.76 -1.25
N ASP A 160 11.18 -0.18 -0.15
CA ASP A 160 11.92 -0.03 1.11
C ASP A 160 11.62 -1.15 2.11
N GLY A 161 10.77 -2.11 1.74
CA GLY A 161 10.23 -3.09 2.65
C GLY A 161 9.05 -2.56 3.46
N ALA A 162 8.63 -3.32 4.49
CA ALA A 162 7.58 -2.92 5.42
C ALA A 162 7.78 -3.54 6.80
N SER A 163 7.30 -2.84 7.82
CA SER A 163 7.20 -3.30 9.20
C SER A 163 5.77 -3.73 9.53
N ARG A 164 5.65 -4.69 10.44
CA ARG A 164 4.37 -5.18 10.95
C ARG A 164 4.19 -4.85 12.41
N THR A 165 3.00 -4.45 12.77
CA THR A 165 2.55 -4.29 14.15
C THR A 165 1.27 -5.09 14.35
N ASP A 166 1.28 -6.05 15.26
CA ASP A 166 0.15 -6.92 15.56
C ASP A 166 -0.18 -6.91 17.04
N LEU A 167 -1.48 -7.00 17.37
CA LEU A 167 -1.96 -7.23 18.72
C LEU A 167 -1.97 -8.75 19.02
N ARG A 168 -1.26 -9.17 20.07
CA ARG A 168 -1.23 -10.57 20.51
C ARG A 168 -2.48 -10.98 21.27
N ASN A 169 -2.94 -10.15 22.19
CA ASN A 169 -4.13 -10.39 23.00
C ASN A 169 -5.44 -9.97 22.33
N ILE A 170 -5.61 -10.40 21.06
CA ILE A 170 -6.74 -10.04 20.17
C ILE A 170 -8.12 -10.34 20.78
N LYS A 171 -8.20 -11.26 21.76
CA LYS A 171 -9.44 -11.66 22.37
C LYS A 171 -10.19 -10.49 23.01
N MET A 172 -9.45 -9.55 23.63
CA MET A 172 -10.05 -8.35 24.23
C MET A 172 -10.81 -7.50 23.20
N LEU A 173 -10.25 -7.30 22.01
CA LEU A 173 -10.91 -6.56 20.94
C LEU A 173 -12.11 -7.33 20.36
N ARG A 174 -12.02 -8.65 20.23
CA ARG A 174 -13.15 -9.47 19.79
C ARG A 174 -14.32 -9.40 20.76
N ASP A 175 -14.06 -9.50 22.05
CA ASP A 175 -15.07 -9.43 23.09
C ASP A 175 -15.73 -8.03 23.13
N LEU A 176 -14.94 -6.97 22.94
CA LEU A 176 -15.45 -5.62 22.83
C LEU A 176 -16.34 -5.45 21.59
N ALA A 177 -15.87 -5.89 20.42
CA ALA A 177 -16.62 -5.81 19.19
C ALA A 177 -17.93 -6.60 19.28
N ALA A 178 -17.90 -7.82 19.81
CA ALA A 178 -19.10 -8.65 19.98
C ALA A 178 -20.16 -7.98 20.85
N LYS A 179 -19.76 -7.23 21.89
CA LYS A 179 -20.67 -6.51 22.79
C LYS A 179 -21.26 -5.26 22.16
N ASN A 180 -20.50 -4.59 21.28
CA ASN A 180 -20.83 -3.23 20.83
C ASN A 180 -21.15 -3.15 19.33
N ALA A 181 -21.07 -4.24 18.57
CA ALA A 181 -21.25 -4.23 17.12
C ALA A 181 -22.53 -3.51 16.66
N SER A 182 -23.69 -3.80 17.29
CA SER A 182 -24.95 -3.15 16.95
C SER A 182 -24.87 -1.63 17.08
N ILE A 183 -24.33 -1.14 18.22
CA ILE A 183 -24.20 0.28 18.52
C ILE A 183 -23.22 0.96 17.54
N TRP A 184 -22.16 0.25 17.13
CA TRP A 184 -21.19 0.74 16.15
C TRP A 184 -21.81 0.85 14.76
N TYR A 185 -22.65 -0.12 14.35
CA TYR A 185 -23.39 -0.03 13.08
C TYR A 185 -24.42 1.10 13.11
N ASP A 186 -25.15 1.28 14.22
CA ASP A 186 -26.09 2.38 14.36
C ASP A 186 -25.39 3.74 14.28
N PHE A 187 -24.21 3.87 14.90
CA PHE A 187 -23.38 5.06 14.80
C PHE A 187 -22.89 5.29 13.34
N ALA A 188 -22.39 4.25 12.69
CA ALA A 188 -21.87 4.37 11.33
C ALA A 188 -22.97 4.81 10.34
N ARG A 189 -24.13 4.19 10.41
CA ARG A 189 -25.28 4.47 9.54
C ARG A 189 -25.98 5.80 9.86
N GLY A 190 -26.11 6.12 11.14
CA GLY A 190 -26.80 7.32 11.64
C GLY A 190 -25.86 8.52 11.76
N PRO A 191 -25.27 8.76 12.93
CA PRO A 191 -24.47 9.96 13.20
C PRO A 191 -23.29 10.15 12.24
N ALA A 192 -22.61 9.08 11.83
CA ALA A 192 -21.49 9.15 10.89
C ALA A 192 -21.94 9.26 9.44
N GLY A 193 -23.19 8.89 9.12
CA GLY A 193 -23.78 9.02 7.78
C GLY A 193 -23.11 8.15 6.72
N ARG A 194 -22.67 6.93 7.11
CA ARG A 194 -21.99 5.99 6.20
C ARG A 194 -22.95 4.93 5.70
N ASP A 195 -22.77 4.51 4.46
CA ASP A 195 -23.37 3.29 3.94
C ASP A 195 -22.56 2.10 4.48
N ALA A 196 -23.05 1.52 5.57
CA ALA A 196 -22.38 0.44 6.30
C ALA A 196 -23.27 -0.83 6.33
N PRO A 197 -23.26 -1.65 5.25
CA PRO A 197 -23.95 -2.93 5.26
C PRO A 197 -23.39 -3.87 6.33
N ASP A 198 -24.15 -4.88 6.73
CA ASP A 198 -23.70 -5.85 7.71
C ASP A 198 -22.41 -6.56 7.24
N GLY A 199 -21.43 -6.65 8.13
CA GLY A 199 -20.11 -7.21 7.82
C GLY A 199 -19.11 -6.21 7.21
N SER A 200 -19.46 -4.92 7.07
CA SER A 200 -18.58 -3.90 6.48
C SER A 200 -17.72 -3.13 7.49
N LEU A 201 -18.00 -3.25 8.79
CA LEU A 201 -17.16 -2.63 9.82
C LEU A 201 -15.92 -3.50 10.08
N TYR A 202 -14.78 -2.86 10.07
CA TYR A 202 -13.50 -3.45 10.40
C TYR A 202 -12.96 -2.83 11.69
N LEU A 203 -12.43 -3.69 12.56
CA LEU A 203 -11.66 -3.30 13.74
C LEU A 203 -10.20 -3.69 13.50
N VAL A 204 -9.32 -2.73 13.51
CA VAL A 204 -7.89 -2.94 13.23
C VAL A 204 -7.23 -3.63 14.41
N THR A 205 -6.67 -4.80 14.17
CA THR A 205 -5.93 -5.59 15.15
C THR A 205 -4.44 -5.70 14.85
N GLY A 206 -4.03 -5.19 13.69
CA GLY A 206 -2.66 -5.12 13.25
C GLY A 206 -2.59 -4.46 11.87
N PHE A 207 -1.39 -4.06 11.48
CA PHE A 207 -1.13 -3.40 10.21
C PHE A 207 0.32 -3.60 9.75
N ASP A 208 0.53 -3.55 8.45
CA ASP A 208 1.84 -3.43 7.82
C ASP A 208 2.01 -1.98 7.32
N LYS A 209 3.17 -1.36 7.56
CA LYS A 209 3.50 -0.01 7.09
C LYS A 209 4.76 0.01 6.24
N ALA A 210 4.68 0.69 5.12
CA ALA A 210 5.79 0.91 4.19
C ALA A 210 5.92 2.40 3.88
N THR A 211 7.14 2.86 3.60
CA THR A 211 7.41 4.25 3.22
C THR A 211 7.08 4.52 1.76
N ARG A 212 7.36 3.55 0.88
CA ARG A 212 7.02 3.58 -0.54
C ARG A 212 6.35 2.27 -0.96
N TRP A 213 5.42 2.37 -1.86
CA TRP A 213 4.67 1.21 -2.34
C TRP A 213 4.21 1.39 -3.80
N GLY A 214 3.95 0.28 -4.46
CA GLY A 214 3.28 0.24 -5.75
C GLY A 214 2.30 -0.92 -5.80
N VAL A 215 1.11 -0.68 -6.33
CA VAL A 215 0.09 -1.70 -6.52
C VAL A 215 -0.34 -1.78 -7.96
N SER A 216 -0.66 -2.98 -8.44
CA SER A 216 -1.29 -3.18 -9.73
C SER A 216 -2.30 -4.32 -9.69
N SER A 217 -3.37 -4.15 -10.44
CA SER A 217 -4.35 -5.16 -10.78
C SER A 217 -4.33 -5.41 -12.29
N ILE A 218 -4.47 -6.65 -12.69
CA ILE A 218 -4.53 -7.08 -14.09
C ILE A 218 -5.84 -7.82 -14.27
N TYR A 219 -6.59 -7.44 -15.30
CA TYR A 219 -7.83 -8.11 -15.67
C TYR A 219 -7.97 -8.19 -17.19
N SER A 220 -8.28 -9.39 -17.70
CA SER A 220 -8.63 -9.61 -19.09
C SER A 220 -9.91 -10.43 -19.19
N PRO A 221 -10.93 -9.95 -19.91
CA PRO A 221 -12.20 -10.66 -20.04
C PRO A 221 -12.13 -11.85 -21.01
N SER A 222 -11.13 -11.95 -21.86
CA SER A 222 -11.19 -12.80 -23.07
C SER A 222 -10.15 -13.91 -23.15
N SER A 223 -9.12 -13.96 -22.34
CA SER A 223 -8.17 -15.07 -22.25
C SER A 223 -6.81 -14.70 -21.67
N SER A 224 -5.97 -15.71 -21.42
CA SER A 224 -4.56 -15.59 -21.16
C SER A 224 -3.84 -14.87 -22.30
N GLY A 225 -3.19 -13.77 -22.01
CA GLY A 225 -2.31 -13.05 -22.92
C GLY A 225 -1.18 -12.41 -22.13
N ASP A 226 -0.04 -12.20 -22.79
CA ASP A 226 1.11 -11.62 -22.12
C ASP A 226 0.85 -10.17 -21.74
N VAL A 227 0.94 -9.87 -20.46
CA VAL A 227 0.96 -8.51 -19.92
C VAL A 227 2.22 -8.31 -19.10
N THR A 228 2.88 -7.18 -19.31
CA THR A 228 4.03 -6.76 -18.52
C THR A 228 3.74 -5.45 -17.85
N VAL A 229 4.00 -5.37 -16.54
CA VAL A 229 3.88 -4.16 -15.73
C VAL A 229 5.26 -3.84 -15.15
N LYS A 230 5.72 -2.61 -15.32
CA LYS A 230 7.01 -2.13 -14.84
C LYS A 230 6.82 -0.93 -13.94
N PHE A 231 7.32 -1.04 -12.73
CA PHE A 231 7.42 0.07 -11.78
C PHE A 231 8.85 0.56 -11.70
N THR A 232 9.02 1.86 -11.67
CA THR A 232 10.31 2.51 -11.48
C THR A 232 10.20 3.46 -10.30
N PHE A 233 11.08 3.32 -9.33
CA PHE A 233 11.18 4.21 -8.17
C PHE A 233 12.51 4.95 -8.25
N LEU A 234 12.48 6.26 -8.01
CA LEU A 234 13.70 7.08 -7.92
C LEU A 234 14.37 6.84 -6.55
N SER A 235 15.59 7.40 -6.38
CA SER A 235 16.44 7.15 -5.22
C SER A 235 15.79 7.44 -3.88
N ALA A 236 16.36 6.88 -2.80
CA ALA A 236 15.91 7.09 -1.42
C ALA A 236 15.77 8.59 -1.11
N GLY A 237 14.61 8.96 -0.55
CA GLY A 237 14.26 10.36 -0.29
C GLY A 237 13.48 11.03 -1.41
N SER A 238 13.34 10.44 -2.60
CA SER A 238 12.41 10.87 -3.63
C SER A 238 11.13 10.02 -3.57
N ILE A 239 10.00 10.68 -3.65
CA ILE A 239 8.67 10.05 -3.70
C ILE A 239 8.28 9.71 -5.15
N GLU A 240 9.06 10.16 -6.10
CA GLU A 240 8.75 10.00 -7.50
C GLU A 240 8.91 8.55 -7.94
N GLY A 241 7.88 8.04 -8.58
CA GLY A 241 7.87 6.74 -9.21
C GLY A 241 7.00 6.78 -10.46
N SER A 242 7.22 5.85 -11.35
CA SER A 242 6.39 5.67 -12.53
C SER A 242 5.96 4.22 -12.69
N CYS A 243 4.81 4.03 -13.33
CA CYS A 243 4.35 2.72 -13.75
C CYS A 243 4.06 2.74 -15.25
N GLU A 244 4.65 1.81 -15.96
CA GLU A 244 4.42 1.58 -17.38
C GLU A 244 3.91 0.15 -17.56
N TRP A 245 3.06 -0.06 -18.54
CA TRP A 245 2.60 -1.39 -18.87
C TRP A 245 2.50 -1.60 -20.40
N THR A 246 2.71 -2.84 -20.81
CA THR A 246 2.55 -3.30 -22.18
C THR A 246 1.75 -4.58 -22.21
N SER A 247 0.89 -4.73 -23.19
CA SER A 247 0.10 -5.94 -23.38
C SER A 247 -0.09 -6.22 -24.87
N ALA A 248 -0.01 -7.49 -25.24
CA ALA A 248 -0.30 -7.96 -26.59
C ALA A 248 -1.81 -8.05 -26.90
N ILE A 249 -2.66 -8.00 -25.87
CA ILE A 249 -4.12 -8.10 -25.95
C ILE A 249 -4.73 -7.00 -25.08
N HIS A 250 -6.02 -6.69 -25.28
CA HIS A 250 -6.75 -5.71 -24.45
C HIS A 250 -6.89 -6.17 -22.99
N HIS A 251 -5.89 -5.87 -22.16
CA HIS A 251 -5.95 -5.99 -20.70
C HIS A 251 -6.33 -4.65 -20.10
N SER A 252 -7.14 -4.68 -19.05
CA SER A 252 -7.28 -3.55 -18.13
C SER A 252 -6.20 -3.71 -17.06
N VAL A 253 -5.35 -2.70 -16.92
CA VAL A 253 -4.29 -2.64 -15.91
C VAL A 253 -4.51 -1.41 -15.06
N GLY A 254 -5.01 -1.63 -13.85
CA GLY A 254 -5.02 -0.60 -12.81
C GLY A 254 -3.67 -0.55 -12.12
N HIS A 255 -3.24 0.65 -11.73
CA HIS A 255 -2.02 0.81 -10.93
C HIS A 255 -2.05 2.07 -10.08
N ARG A 256 -1.31 2.05 -8.99
CA ARG A 256 -1.06 3.19 -8.10
C ARG A 256 0.36 3.10 -7.56
N ILE A 257 0.91 4.25 -7.22
CA ILE A 257 2.22 4.38 -6.57
C ILE A 257 2.07 5.41 -5.46
N GLY A 258 2.68 5.15 -4.33
CA GLY A 258 2.67 6.07 -3.20
C GLY A 258 3.96 6.05 -2.38
N PRO A 259 4.01 6.98 -1.44
CA PRO A 259 3.02 8.02 -1.16
C PRO A 259 2.90 9.03 -2.30
N GLY A 260 1.67 9.51 -2.55
CA GLY A 260 1.44 10.59 -3.49
C GLY A 260 2.00 11.92 -2.97
N THR A 261 2.62 12.71 -3.85
CA THR A 261 2.98 14.09 -3.52
C THR A 261 1.74 14.97 -3.52
N ARG A 262 1.30 15.47 -2.38
CA ARG A 262 0.45 16.66 -2.34
C ARG A 262 1.33 17.88 -2.09
N ARG A 263 1.35 18.81 -3.05
CA ARG A 263 1.77 20.18 -2.77
C ARG A 263 0.71 20.81 -1.86
N LEU A 264 0.98 20.86 -0.57
CA LEU A 264 0.43 21.92 0.26
C LEU A 264 1.26 23.16 -0.07
N GLU A 265 0.61 24.31 -0.23
CA GLU A 265 1.27 25.58 -0.59
C GLU A 265 2.51 25.78 0.31
N GLY A 266 3.70 25.58 -0.27
CA GLY A 266 4.99 25.86 0.32
C GLY A 266 5.72 24.74 1.07
N ARG A 267 5.18 23.50 1.19
CA ARG A 267 5.88 22.37 1.82
C ARG A 267 5.52 21.04 1.18
N LEU A 268 6.55 20.27 0.82
CA LEU A 268 6.42 18.85 0.48
C LEU A 268 6.30 18.07 1.80
N GLU A 269 5.11 17.56 2.11
CA GLU A 269 4.95 16.61 3.20
C GLU A 269 4.80 15.20 2.63
N LEU A 270 5.68 14.33 3.07
CA LEU A 270 5.72 12.92 2.76
C LEU A 270 4.76 12.18 3.69
N SER A 271 3.79 11.48 3.14
CA SER A 271 2.99 10.54 3.92
C SER A 271 3.49 9.11 3.67
N PRO A 272 4.10 8.45 4.65
CA PRO A 272 4.80 7.18 4.48
C PRO A 272 3.97 5.96 4.87
N TRP A 273 2.66 5.86 4.58
CA TRP A 273 1.84 4.83 5.22
C TRP A 273 1.17 3.86 4.27
N PHE A 274 1.22 2.64 4.71
CA PHE A 274 0.52 1.49 4.15
C PHE A 274 -0.49 0.94 5.16
#